data_eb89dffba2d55d5b6d19e662debe4fc5
#
_entry.id   eb89dffba2d55d5b6d19e662debe4fc5
#
_cell.length_a   1.000
_cell.length_b   1.000
_cell.length_c   1.000
_cell.angle_alpha   90.00
_cell.angle_beta   90.00
_cell.angle_gamma   90.00
#
_symmetry.space_group_name_H-M   'P 1'
#
loop_
_entity.id
_entity.type
_entity.pdbx_description
1 polymer ?
#
loop_
_entity_poly.entity_id
_entity_poly.type
_entity_poly.pdbx_seq_one_letter_code
_entity_poly.pdbx_strand_id
1 'polypeptide(L)'
;MSKDVILTPEQIAAEERRWLFEVPIAELAEVKGVTIDEAVKMRTDAMLKEAVPIEVSVRPIEPQGKLIGFASVTIGGVVIDDFKVVDGKNGIFLGAPSKPDPTSRTGYRSTVRVPDQATRDRINEIAAQAYHVAVEKLIARAEAVRPAPIREQMAQAAKEAGKENAARPAPAKKKEARDDR
;
A
#
# COMPACT_ATOMS: atom_id res chain seq x y z
N MET A 1 13.40 -26.76 -37.48
CA MET A 1 12.37 -26.68 -36.42
C MET A 1 13.00 -25.94 -35.26
N SER A 2 12.85 -24.63 -35.25
CA SER A 2 13.31 -23.79 -34.13
C SER A 2 12.35 -24.03 -32.95
N LYS A 3 12.90 -24.52 -31.82
CA LYS A 3 12.15 -24.58 -30.58
C LYS A 3 12.02 -23.14 -30.09
N ASP A 4 10.81 -22.61 -30.10
CA ASP A 4 10.48 -21.37 -29.37
C ASP A 4 10.74 -21.63 -27.88
N VAL A 5 11.88 -21.15 -27.41
CA VAL A 5 12.22 -21.18 -25.98
C VAL A 5 11.34 -20.11 -25.29
N ILE A 6 10.28 -20.54 -24.63
CA ILE A 6 9.48 -19.68 -23.79
C ILE A 6 10.33 -19.30 -22.57
N LEU A 7 10.87 -18.09 -22.58
CA LEU A 7 11.65 -17.54 -21.48
C LEU A 7 10.76 -17.36 -20.24
N THR A 8 11.30 -17.71 -19.08
CA THR A 8 10.62 -17.42 -17.81
C THR A 8 10.65 -15.91 -17.51
N PRO A 9 9.74 -15.38 -16.68
CA PRO A 9 9.75 -13.95 -16.30
C PRO A 9 11.11 -13.48 -15.76
N GLU A 10 11.82 -14.34 -15.02
CA GLU A 10 13.15 -14.04 -14.48
C GLU A 10 14.20 -13.96 -15.59
N GLN A 11 14.13 -14.82 -16.60
CA GLN A 11 15.03 -14.80 -17.75
C GLN A 11 14.80 -13.57 -18.62
N ILE A 12 13.54 -13.16 -18.80
CA ILE A 12 13.19 -11.91 -19.52
C ILE A 12 13.77 -10.70 -18.78
N ALA A 13 13.60 -10.62 -17.47
CA ALA A 13 14.14 -9.54 -16.65
C ALA A 13 15.69 -9.50 -16.67
N ALA A 14 16.33 -10.67 -16.65
CA ALA A 14 17.80 -10.77 -16.74
C ALA A 14 18.33 -10.34 -18.13
N GLU A 15 17.63 -10.70 -19.20
CA GLU A 15 17.99 -10.26 -20.56
C GLU A 15 17.78 -8.75 -20.74
N GLU A 16 16.65 -8.18 -20.24
CA GLU A 16 16.41 -6.74 -20.29
C GLU A 16 17.48 -5.97 -19.52
N ARG A 17 17.89 -6.49 -18.36
CA ARG A 17 18.98 -5.90 -17.57
C ARG A 17 20.30 -5.94 -18.35
N ARG A 18 20.64 -7.05 -18.96
CA ARG A 18 21.86 -7.20 -19.80
C ARG A 18 21.86 -6.18 -20.93
N TRP A 19 20.76 -6.06 -21.66
CA TRP A 19 20.62 -5.08 -22.75
C TRP A 19 20.80 -3.63 -22.26
N LEU A 20 20.25 -3.30 -21.10
CA LEU A 20 20.34 -1.95 -20.55
C LEU A 20 21.75 -1.60 -20.05
N PHE A 21 22.48 -2.54 -19.45
CA PHE A 21 23.71 -2.20 -18.71
C PHE A 21 25.00 -2.70 -19.37
N GLU A 22 24.97 -3.79 -20.13
CA GLU A 22 26.19 -4.44 -20.63
C GLU A 22 26.43 -4.19 -22.13
N VAL A 23 25.37 -3.97 -22.92
CA VAL A 23 25.49 -3.80 -24.38
C VAL A 23 25.93 -2.37 -24.72
N PRO A 24 26.71 -2.14 -25.80
CA PRO A 24 27.06 -0.81 -26.26
C PRO A 24 25.83 0.07 -26.53
N ILE A 25 25.92 1.38 -26.25
CA ILE A 25 24.80 2.32 -26.43
C ILE A 25 24.25 2.34 -27.86
N ALA A 26 25.12 2.23 -28.85
CA ALA A 26 24.71 2.22 -30.25
C ALA A 26 23.85 1.01 -30.59
N GLU A 27 24.21 -0.17 -30.07
CA GLU A 27 23.48 -1.42 -30.26
C GLU A 27 22.14 -1.40 -29.47
N LEU A 28 22.12 -0.81 -28.27
CA LEU A 28 20.89 -0.58 -27.51
C LEU A 28 19.93 0.31 -28.28
N ALA A 29 20.42 1.39 -28.88
CA ALA A 29 19.62 2.32 -29.68
C ALA A 29 19.01 1.61 -30.90
N GLU A 30 19.79 0.79 -31.59
CA GLU A 30 19.38 0.04 -32.78
C GLU A 30 18.29 -1.00 -32.45
N VAL A 31 18.49 -1.80 -31.40
CA VAL A 31 17.53 -2.83 -30.97
C VAL A 31 16.22 -2.21 -30.43
N LYS A 32 16.28 -1.08 -29.73
CA LYS A 32 15.09 -0.39 -29.22
C LYS A 32 14.45 0.55 -30.26
N GLY A 33 15.09 0.80 -31.41
CA GLY A 33 14.59 1.69 -32.45
C GLY A 33 14.52 3.16 -32.00
N VAL A 34 15.44 3.58 -31.12
CA VAL A 34 15.49 4.92 -30.53
C VAL A 34 16.79 5.64 -30.92
N THR A 35 16.87 6.93 -30.68
CA THR A 35 18.10 7.69 -30.88
C THR A 35 19.16 7.35 -29.83
N ILE A 36 20.43 7.63 -30.13
CA ILE A 36 21.55 7.42 -29.19
C ILE A 36 21.30 8.19 -27.88
N ASP A 37 20.81 9.44 -27.98
CA ASP A 37 20.51 10.27 -26.81
C ASP A 37 19.40 9.68 -25.94
N GLU A 38 18.36 9.12 -26.55
CA GLU A 38 17.29 8.41 -25.84
C GLU A 38 17.80 7.13 -25.21
N ALA A 39 18.66 6.37 -25.88
CA ALA A 39 19.28 5.16 -25.33
C ALA A 39 20.19 5.49 -24.12
N VAL A 40 20.95 6.58 -24.18
CA VAL A 40 21.73 7.10 -23.05
C VAL A 40 20.81 7.46 -21.89
N LYS A 41 19.73 8.19 -22.16
CA LYS A 41 18.75 8.55 -21.14
C LYS A 41 18.10 7.32 -20.50
N MET A 42 17.68 6.35 -21.29
CA MET A 42 17.12 5.08 -20.78
C MET A 42 18.09 4.37 -19.85
N ARG A 43 19.37 4.28 -20.22
CA ARG A 43 20.41 3.68 -19.37
C ARG A 43 20.64 4.46 -18.09
N THR A 44 20.73 5.78 -18.18
CA THR A 44 20.91 6.65 -17.00
C THR A 44 19.73 6.55 -16.04
N ASP A 45 18.51 6.55 -16.55
CA ASP A 45 17.29 6.40 -15.75
C ASP A 45 17.24 5.01 -15.07
N ALA A 46 17.67 3.95 -15.78
CA ALA A 46 17.75 2.61 -15.23
C ALA A 46 18.84 2.50 -14.14
N MET A 47 20.01 3.11 -14.36
CA MET A 47 21.07 3.19 -13.35
C MET A 47 20.62 3.94 -12.09
N LEU A 48 19.91 5.05 -12.25
CA LEU A 48 19.35 5.81 -11.13
C LEU A 48 18.28 5.00 -10.39
N LYS A 49 17.47 4.23 -11.10
CA LYS A 49 16.48 3.32 -10.48
C LYS A 49 17.14 2.26 -9.59
N GLU A 50 18.27 1.74 -10.01
CA GLU A 50 18.98 0.68 -9.28
C GLU A 50 19.87 1.22 -8.16
N ALA A 51 20.50 2.38 -8.38
CA ALA A 51 21.44 2.97 -7.43
C ALA A 51 20.75 3.69 -6.26
N VAL A 52 19.51 4.18 -6.44
CA VAL A 52 18.81 4.94 -5.39
C VAL A 52 17.46 4.28 -5.10
N PRO A 53 17.38 3.38 -4.10
CA PRO A 53 16.12 2.80 -3.68
C PRO A 53 15.19 3.89 -3.16
N ILE A 54 13.95 3.86 -3.65
CA ILE A 54 12.87 4.74 -3.19
C ILE A 54 11.82 3.86 -2.53
N GLU A 55 11.53 4.13 -1.27
CA GLU A 55 10.46 3.48 -0.52
C GLU A 55 9.46 4.53 -0.06
N VAL A 56 8.18 4.20 -0.12
CA VAL A 56 7.10 5.08 0.33
C VAL A 56 6.23 4.33 1.32
N SER A 57 6.13 4.86 2.53
CA SER A 57 5.20 4.39 3.54
C SER A 57 4.01 5.34 3.63
N VAL A 58 2.79 4.81 3.48
CA VAL A 58 1.58 5.61 3.48
C VAL A 58 0.71 5.29 4.70
N ARG A 59 0.23 6.35 5.33
CA ARG A 59 -0.77 6.30 6.38
C ARG A 59 -2.07 6.93 5.88
N PRO A 60 -3.07 6.13 5.45
CA PRO A 60 -4.39 6.63 5.08
C PRO A 60 -5.07 7.33 6.26
N ILE A 61 -5.85 8.35 5.95
CA ILE A 61 -6.73 9.04 6.91
C ILE A 61 -8.15 9.07 6.36
N GLU A 62 -9.10 9.45 7.18
CA GLU A 62 -10.44 9.78 6.69
C GLU A 62 -10.34 10.94 5.68
N PRO A 63 -10.92 10.82 4.47
CA PRO A 63 -10.75 11.79 3.42
C PRO A 63 -11.22 13.19 3.82
N GLN A 64 -10.33 14.17 3.72
CA GLN A 64 -10.61 15.59 3.93
C GLN A 64 -10.54 16.32 2.59
N GLY A 65 -11.64 16.32 1.84
CA GLY A 65 -11.68 16.79 0.47
C GLY A 65 -10.80 15.90 -0.43
N LYS A 66 -9.70 16.45 -0.95
CA LYS A 66 -8.73 15.70 -1.77
C LYS A 66 -7.60 15.06 -0.98
N LEU A 67 -7.44 15.41 0.29
CA LEU A 67 -6.42 14.84 1.15
C LEU A 67 -6.91 13.49 1.67
N ILE A 68 -6.18 12.41 1.34
CA ILE A 68 -6.55 11.03 1.66
C ILE A 68 -5.53 10.32 2.56
N GLY A 69 -4.39 10.96 2.84
CA GLY A 69 -3.36 10.38 3.69
C GLY A 69 -2.13 11.25 3.84
N PHE A 70 -1.20 10.74 4.63
CA PHE A 70 0.16 11.25 4.74
C PHE A 70 1.14 10.14 4.40
N ALA A 71 2.31 10.53 3.88
CA ALA A 71 3.35 9.59 3.49
C ALA A 71 4.73 10.04 3.96
N SER A 72 5.58 9.05 4.23
CA SER A 72 7.01 9.20 4.42
C SER A 72 7.72 8.59 3.21
N VAL A 73 8.65 9.30 2.64
CA VAL A 73 9.43 8.88 1.47
C VAL A 73 10.88 8.68 1.89
N THR A 74 11.41 7.49 1.65
CA THR A 74 12.82 7.16 1.88
C THR A 74 13.54 7.14 0.54
N ILE A 75 14.58 7.93 0.40
CA ILE A 75 15.41 8.02 -0.80
C ILE A 75 16.87 7.87 -0.40
N GLY A 76 17.53 6.79 -0.83
CA GLY A 76 18.94 6.56 -0.53
C GLY A 76 19.28 6.58 0.97
N GLY A 77 18.37 6.11 1.83
CA GLY A 77 18.55 6.10 3.28
C GLY A 77 18.13 7.39 4.01
N VAL A 78 17.70 8.42 3.29
CA VAL A 78 17.12 9.66 3.88
C VAL A 78 15.62 9.54 3.94
N VAL A 79 15.03 9.69 5.12
CA VAL A 79 13.58 9.71 5.33
C VAL A 79 13.07 11.14 5.33
N ILE A 80 12.04 11.37 4.55
CA ILE A 80 11.34 12.66 4.46
C ILE A 80 9.88 12.42 4.79
N ASP A 81 9.42 13.01 5.88
CA ASP A 81 8.06 12.86 6.37
C ASP A 81 7.12 13.96 5.86
N ASP A 82 5.84 13.83 6.21
CA ASP A 82 4.79 14.83 6.01
C ASP A 82 4.43 15.14 4.54
N PHE A 83 4.70 14.23 3.62
CA PHE A 83 4.07 14.33 2.31
C PHE A 83 2.57 14.12 2.42
N LYS A 84 1.80 14.95 1.73
CA LYS A 84 0.35 14.87 1.65
C LYS A 84 -0.03 13.94 0.50
N VAL A 85 -0.79 12.88 0.78
CA VAL A 85 -1.35 12.02 -0.27
C VAL A 85 -2.65 12.65 -0.75
N VAL A 86 -2.68 13.04 -2.01
CA VAL A 86 -3.78 13.81 -2.60
C VAL A 86 -4.40 13.03 -3.76
N ASP A 87 -5.73 12.91 -3.73
CA ASP A 87 -6.50 12.36 -4.84
C ASP A 87 -6.74 13.47 -5.88
N GLY A 88 -6.04 13.38 -7.00
CA GLY A 88 -6.09 14.34 -8.09
C GLY A 88 -6.92 13.86 -9.28
N LYS A 89 -7.09 14.72 -10.28
CA LYS A 89 -7.82 14.37 -11.52
C LYS A 89 -7.15 13.25 -12.31
N ASN A 90 -5.83 13.11 -12.20
CA ASN A 90 -5.03 12.13 -12.94
C ASN A 90 -4.53 10.99 -12.04
N GLY A 91 -5.14 10.80 -10.86
CA GLY A 91 -4.74 9.81 -9.88
C GLY A 91 -4.07 10.38 -8.63
N ILE A 92 -3.57 9.50 -7.80
CA ILE A 92 -2.94 9.85 -6.52
C ILE A 92 -1.57 10.45 -6.77
N PHE A 93 -1.28 11.55 -6.10
CA PHE A 93 0.05 12.17 -6.12
C PHE A 93 0.45 12.68 -4.73
N LEU A 94 1.76 12.92 -4.55
CA LEU A 94 2.30 13.45 -3.31
C LEU A 94 2.49 14.97 -3.38
N GLY A 95 1.83 15.68 -2.48
CA GLY A 95 2.12 17.08 -2.19
C GLY A 95 3.30 17.19 -1.24
N ALA A 96 4.32 17.98 -1.61
CA ALA A 96 5.50 18.16 -0.80
C ALA A 96 5.17 18.74 0.60
N PRO A 97 5.93 18.36 1.63
CA PRO A 97 5.82 18.96 2.95
C PRO A 97 6.03 20.47 2.86
N SER A 98 5.25 21.23 3.60
CA SER A 98 5.26 22.68 3.55
C SER A 98 5.10 23.30 4.94
N LYS A 99 5.74 24.45 5.15
CA LYS A 99 5.61 25.25 6.37
C LYS A 99 4.93 26.59 6.06
N PRO A 100 4.25 27.19 7.03
CA PRO A 100 3.72 28.56 6.88
C PRO A 100 4.82 29.54 6.57
N ASP A 101 4.59 30.40 5.55
CA ASP A 101 5.51 31.45 5.14
C ASP A 101 4.68 32.68 4.73
N PRO A 102 4.58 33.71 5.60
CA PRO A 102 3.81 34.91 5.33
C PRO A 102 4.30 35.70 4.10
N THR A 103 5.56 35.47 3.67
CA THR A 103 6.15 36.16 2.50
C THR A 103 5.79 35.46 1.19
N SER A 104 5.28 34.23 1.25
CA SER A 104 4.84 33.47 0.09
C SER A 104 3.44 33.91 -0.37
N ARG A 105 3.24 34.00 -1.68
CA ARG A 105 1.93 34.32 -2.28
C ARG A 105 0.82 33.33 -1.85
N THR A 106 1.16 32.10 -1.51
CA THR A 106 0.23 31.04 -1.07
C THR A 106 0.14 30.92 0.43
N GLY A 107 0.89 31.70 1.20
CA GLY A 107 1.00 31.56 2.66
C GLY A 107 1.82 30.34 3.12
N TYR A 108 2.34 29.55 2.20
CA TYR A 108 3.11 28.33 2.49
C TYR A 108 4.32 28.21 1.59
N ARG A 109 5.38 27.59 2.11
CA ARG A 109 6.60 27.28 1.38
C ARG A 109 6.95 25.81 1.53
N SER A 110 7.18 25.12 0.41
CA SER A 110 7.63 23.72 0.42
C SER A 110 9.00 23.61 1.09
N THR A 111 9.15 22.66 1.98
CA THR A 111 10.41 22.38 2.69
C THR A 111 11.29 21.40 1.90
N VAL A 112 10.68 20.63 1.01
CA VAL A 112 11.35 19.65 0.13
C VAL A 112 11.00 19.96 -1.31
N ARG A 113 11.99 19.81 -2.18
CA ARG A 113 11.82 19.95 -3.63
C ARG A 113 12.55 18.79 -4.32
N VAL A 114 11.83 18.04 -5.12
CA VAL A 114 12.39 17.04 -6.05
C VAL A 114 12.43 17.68 -7.43
N PRO A 115 13.61 18.13 -7.92
CA PRO A 115 13.70 18.88 -9.17
C PRO A 115 13.45 18.00 -10.39
N ASP A 116 13.89 16.75 -10.34
CA ASP A 116 13.75 15.80 -11.43
C ASP A 116 12.32 15.28 -11.58
N GLN A 117 11.79 15.37 -12.82
CA GLN A 117 10.42 14.95 -13.13
C GLN A 117 10.28 13.43 -13.05
N ALA A 118 11.24 12.66 -13.59
CA ALA A 118 11.18 11.21 -13.60
C ALA A 118 11.15 10.64 -12.17
N THR A 119 11.97 11.21 -11.26
CA THR A 119 11.97 10.86 -9.84
C THR A 119 10.64 11.19 -9.17
N ARG A 120 10.01 12.33 -9.49
CA ARG A 120 8.69 12.69 -8.96
C ARG A 120 7.61 11.72 -9.41
N ASP A 121 7.60 11.38 -10.69
CA ASP A 121 6.61 10.47 -11.27
C ASP A 121 6.75 9.08 -10.65
N ARG A 122 7.99 8.62 -10.47
CA ARG A 122 8.29 7.36 -9.78
C ARG A 122 7.84 7.36 -8.30
N ILE A 123 8.09 8.44 -7.57
CA ILE A 123 7.62 8.58 -6.18
C ILE A 123 6.08 8.54 -6.14
N ASN A 124 5.40 9.23 -7.06
CA ASN A 124 3.94 9.23 -7.12
C ASN A 124 3.37 7.84 -7.45
N GLU A 125 3.98 7.10 -8.37
CA GLU A 125 3.58 5.74 -8.71
C GLU A 125 3.72 4.79 -7.51
N ILE A 126 4.87 4.81 -6.83
CA ILE A 126 5.09 4.01 -5.63
C ILE A 126 4.11 4.41 -4.52
N ALA A 127 3.83 5.72 -4.36
CA ALA A 127 2.89 6.22 -3.36
C ALA A 127 1.46 5.76 -3.64
N ALA A 128 1.02 5.74 -4.89
CA ALA A 128 -0.29 5.23 -5.27
C ALA A 128 -0.42 3.74 -4.93
N GLN A 129 0.57 2.93 -5.27
CA GLN A 129 0.61 1.51 -4.93
C GLN A 129 0.60 1.30 -3.40
N ALA A 130 1.46 2.01 -2.67
CA ALA A 130 1.54 1.95 -1.22
C ALA A 130 0.22 2.36 -0.53
N TYR A 131 -0.49 3.35 -1.08
CA TYR A 131 -1.80 3.76 -0.58
C TYR A 131 -2.83 2.63 -0.73
N HIS A 132 -2.93 2.00 -1.91
CA HIS A 132 -3.86 0.89 -2.13
C HIS A 132 -3.58 -0.27 -1.17
N VAL A 133 -2.31 -0.68 -1.03
CA VAL A 133 -1.92 -1.74 -0.07
C VAL A 133 -2.26 -1.36 1.37
N ALA A 134 -2.05 -0.09 1.76
CA ALA A 134 -2.36 0.37 3.11
C ALA A 134 -3.88 0.36 3.37
N VAL A 135 -4.71 0.74 2.40
CA VAL A 135 -6.17 0.68 2.50
C VAL A 135 -6.66 -0.76 2.57
N GLU A 136 -6.19 -1.66 1.72
CA GLU A 136 -6.51 -3.08 1.78
C GLU A 136 -6.19 -3.69 3.14
N LYS A 137 -5.03 -3.35 3.70
CA LYS A 137 -4.64 -3.79 5.05
C LYS A 137 -5.58 -3.28 6.14
N LEU A 138 -6.10 -2.05 6.01
CA LEU A 138 -7.08 -1.51 6.95
C LEU A 138 -8.42 -2.24 6.83
N ILE A 139 -8.90 -2.51 5.60
CA ILE A 139 -10.12 -3.27 5.34
C ILE A 139 -10.01 -4.68 5.92
N ALA A 140 -8.93 -5.40 5.61
CA ALA A 140 -8.71 -6.74 6.13
C ALA A 140 -8.66 -6.78 7.67
N ARG A 141 -8.05 -5.78 8.30
CA ARG A 141 -8.05 -5.65 9.77
C ARG A 141 -9.44 -5.40 10.32
N ALA A 142 -10.22 -4.51 9.68
CA ALA A 142 -11.59 -4.20 10.10
C ALA A 142 -12.49 -5.43 9.97
N GLU A 143 -12.33 -6.22 8.92
CA GLU A 143 -13.06 -7.48 8.71
C GLU A 143 -12.68 -8.54 9.75
N ALA A 144 -11.40 -8.68 10.07
CA ALA A 144 -10.91 -9.63 11.07
C ALA A 144 -11.40 -9.31 12.50
N VAL A 145 -11.64 -8.03 12.81
CA VAL A 145 -12.15 -7.58 14.12
C VAL A 145 -13.68 -7.52 14.14
N ARG A 146 -14.34 -7.67 12.98
CA ARG A 146 -15.80 -7.58 12.89
C ARG A 146 -16.43 -8.70 13.74
N PRO A 147 -17.24 -8.38 14.77
CA PRO A 147 -17.92 -9.38 15.57
C PRO A 147 -18.85 -10.19 14.67
N ALA A 148 -18.94 -11.50 14.95
CA ALA A 148 -19.86 -12.37 14.21
C ALA A 148 -21.27 -11.76 14.17
N PRO A 149 -22.04 -11.96 13.10
CA PRO A 149 -23.40 -11.42 12.99
C PRO A 149 -24.21 -11.74 14.23
N ILE A 150 -25.00 -10.79 14.72
CA ILE A 150 -25.82 -10.93 15.96
C ILE A 150 -26.58 -12.26 15.96
N ARG A 151 -27.08 -12.68 14.80
CA ARG A 151 -27.78 -13.96 14.62
C ARG A 151 -26.92 -15.19 14.98
N GLU A 152 -25.63 -15.17 14.60
CA GLU A 152 -24.68 -16.26 14.94
C GLU A 152 -24.29 -16.21 16.41
N GLN A 153 -24.09 -15.02 16.98
CA GLN A 153 -23.83 -14.86 18.40
C GLN A 153 -25.02 -15.37 19.23
N MET A 154 -26.25 -15.02 18.85
CA MET A 154 -27.46 -15.53 19.53
C MET A 154 -27.59 -17.05 19.36
N ALA A 155 -27.27 -17.60 18.20
CA ALA A 155 -27.31 -19.04 18.00
C ALA A 155 -26.25 -19.79 18.82
N GLN A 156 -25.05 -19.22 18.97
CA GLN A 156 -24.01 -19.76 19.86
C GLN A 156 -24.41 -19.66 21.34
N ALA A 157 -24.88 -18.50 21.77
CA ALA A 157 -25.35 -18.29 23.13
C ALA A 157 -26.54 -19.21 23.48
N ALA A 158 -27.48 -19.46 22.56
CA ALA A 158 -28.57 -20.42 22.76
C ALA A 158 -28.07 -21.85 22.88
N LYS A 159 -27.05 -22.26 22.10
CA LYS A 159 -26.42 -23.58 22.23
C LYS A 159 -25.68 -23.76 23.57
N GLU A 160 -24.98 -22.73 24.01
CA GLU A 160 -24.27 -22.75 25.31
C GLU A 160 -25.22 -22.78 26.46
N ALA A 161 -26.27 -21.96 26.45
CA ALA A 161 -27.33 -21.95 27.46
C ALA A 161 -28.08 -23.32 27.50
N GLY A 162 -28.31 -23.94 26.34
CA GLY A 162 -28.88 -25.29 26.26
C GLY A 162 -28.00 -26.35 26.92
N LYS A 163 -26.69 -26.29 26.72
CA LYS A 163 -25.73 -27.21 27.37
C LYS A 163 -25.66 -26.99 28.88
N GLU A 164 -25.66 -25.74 29.32
CA GLU A 164 -25.62 -25.38 30.73
C GLU A 164 -26.92 -25.79 31.45
N ASN A 165 -28.08 -25.61 30.84
CA ASN A 165 -29.37 -26.09 31.37
C ASN A 165 -29.49 -27.61 31.43
N ALA A 166 -28.91 -28.31 30.45
CA ALA A 166 -28.88 -29.79 30.48
C ALA A 166 -27.97 -30.36 31.59
N ALA A 167 -26.92 -29.58 31.97
CA ALA A 167 -25.99 -29.97 33.02
C ALA A 167 -26.49 -29.60 34.45
N ARG A 168 -27.57 -28.83 34.59
CA ARG A 168 -28.14 -28.48 35.89
C ARG A 168 -28.84 -29.67 36.51
N PRO A 169 -28.51 -30.05 37.76
CA PRO A 169 -29.24 -31.12 38.46
C PRO A 169 -30.70 -30.70 38.70
N ALA A 170 -31.61 -31.66 38.47
CA ALA A 170 -33.03 -31.43 38.65
C ALA A 170 -33.33 -30.91 40.07
N PRO A 171 -34.21 -29.90 40.25
CA PRO A 171 -34.55 -29.40 41.57
C PRO A 171 -35.19 -30.51 42.42
N ALA A 172 -34.63 -30.74 43.62
CA ALA A 172 -35.16 -31.74 44.54
C ALA A 172 -36.65 -31.43 44.86
N LYS A 173 -37.52 -32.38 44.58
CA LYS A 173 -38.96 -32.27 44.94
C LYS A 173 -39.06 -32.06 46.44
N LYS A 174 -39.46 -30.89 46.92
CA LYS A 174 -39.91 -30.64 48.30
C LYS A 174 -41.11 -31.56 48.54
N LYS A 175 -40.97 -32.53 49.45
CA LYS A 175 -42.08 -33.24 50.02
C LYS A 175 -42.86 -32.26 50.90
N GLU A 176 -44.05 -31.86 50.48
CA GLU A 176 -45.03 -31.25 51.36
C GLU A 176 -45.40 -32.26 52.40
N ALA A 177 -45.05 -32.03 53.65
CA ALA A 177 -45.59 -32.67 54.79
C ALA A 177 -47.05 -32.18 54.94
N ARG A 178 -48.01 -33.08 54.65
CA ARG A 178 -49.37 -32.89 55.12
C ARG A 178 -49.33 -32.99 56.63
N ASP A 179 -49.64 -31.91 57.31
CA ASP A 179 -50.01 -31.96 58.73
C ASP A 179 -51.49 -32.07 58.83
N ASP A 180 -51.94 -33.29 59.32
CA ASP A 180 -53.31 -33.56 59.77
C ASP A 180 -53.44 -33.00 61.18
N ARG A 181 -54.28 -32.00 61.37
CA ARG A 181 -55.14 -31.78 62.56
C ARG A 181 -56.21 -30.74 62.29
#